data_881c231d4ba88a67b60053674f4641e3
#
_entry.id   881c231d4ba88a67b60053674f4641e3
#
_cell.length_a   1.000
_cell.length_b   1.000
_cell.length_c   1.000
_cell.angle_alpha   90.00
_cell.angle_beta   90.00
_cell.angle_gamma   90.00
#
_symmetry.space_group_name_H-M   'P 1'
#
loop_
_entity.id
_entity.type
_entity.pdbx_description
1 polymer ?
#
loop_
_entity_poly.entity_id
_entity_poly.type
_entity_poly.pdbx_seq_one_letter_code
_entity_poly.pdbx_strand_id
1 'polypeptide(L)' 'MPTPKYPLLTVGEIAEMIDSCIPNERNRRILKRRLCDGATFEALSEEFGLSVRRIKQIVYDADGSLFMH' A
#
# COMPACT_ATOMS: atom_id res chain seq x y z
N MET A 1 -0.13 17.30 4.52
CA MET A 1 -0.72 16.03 4.06
C MET A 1 -0.13 15.64 2.71
N PRO A 2 0.33 14.41 2.54
CA PRO A 2 0.80 14.00 1.24
C PRO A 2 -0.34 13.99 0.22
N THR A 3 -0.04 14.40 -1.01
CA THR A 3 -1.03 14.33 -2.09
C THR A 3 -1.32 12.87 -2.40
N PRO A 4 -2.59 12.43 -2.41
CA PRO A 4 -2.88 11.04 -2.74
C PRO A 4 -2.49 10.74 -4.18
N LYS A 5 -1.96 9.54 -4.41
CA LYS A 5 -1.59 9.08 -5.74
C LYS A 5 -2.80 8.98 -6.66
N TYR A 6 -3.96 8.68 -6.09
CA TYR A 6 -5.22 8.53 -6.82
C TYR A 6 -6.25 9.51 -6.24
N PRO A 7 -6.21 10.78 -6.67
CA PRO A 7 -7.02 11.83 -6.04
C PRO A 7 -8.54 11.67 -6.21
N LEU A 8 -8.99 10.80 -7.11
CA LEU A 8 -10.42 10.56 -7.30
C LEU A 8 -10.99 9.52 -6.34
N LEU A 9 -10.15 8.88 -5.53
CA LEU A 9 -10.57 7.86 -4.58
C LEU A 9 -10.42 8.35 -3.15
N THR A 10 -11.41 8.03 -2.32
CA THR A 10 -11.30 8.29 -0.88
C THR A 10 -10.42 7.24 -0.22
N VAL A 11 -9.93 7.53 0.99
CA VAL A 11 -9.16 6.57 1.77
C VAL A 11 -9.94 5.29 2.01
N GLY A 12 -11.24 5.40 2.29
CA GLY A 12 -12.11 4.23 2.47
C GLY A 12 -12.22 3.37 1.24
N GLU A 13 -12.33 3.98 0.06
CA GLU A 13 -12.39 3.26 -1.21
C GLU A 13 -11.08 2.54 -1.50
N ILE A 14 -9.95 3.18 -1.25
CA ILE A 14 -8.63 2.56 -1.41
C ILE A 14 -8.50 1.34 -0.49
N ALA A 15 -8.90 1.48 0.77
CA ALA A 15 -8.84 0.38 1.73
C ALA A 15 -9.72 -0.80 1.30
N GLU A 16 -10.91 -0.54 0.79
CA GLU A 16 -11.80 -1.59 0.28
C GLU A 16 -11.19 -2.31 -0.92
N MET A 17 -10.58 -1.58 -1.84
CA MET A 17 -9.91 -2.17 -2.99
C MET A 17 -8.77 -3.08 -2.55
N ILE A 18 -7.99 -2.64 -1.57
CA ILE A 18 -6.89 -3.45 -1.02
C ILE A 18 -7.44 -4.75 -0.42
N ASP A 19 -8.48 -4.66 0.38
CA ASP A 19 -9.10 -5.84 1.01
C ASP A 19 -9.65 -6.83 -0.03
N SER A 20 -10.20 -6.31 -1.13
CA SER A 20 -10.79 -7.15 -2.17
C SER A 20 -9.76 -7.78 -3.10
N CYS A 21 -8.66 -7.08 -3.38
CA CYS A 21 -7.70 -7.46 -4.43
C CYS A 21 -6.44 -8.13 -3.90
N ILE A 22 -6.06 -7.88 -2.65
CA ILE A 22 -4.82 -8.38 -2.09
C ILE A 22 -5.10 -9.49 -1.09
N PRO A 23 -4.75 -10.75 -1.42
CA PRO A 23 -5.08 -11.88 -0.54
C PRO A 23 -4.20 -12.00 0.70
N ASN A 24 -2.97 -11.50 0.63
CA ASN A 24 -2.01 -11.61 1.75
C ASN A 24 -2.27 -10.54 2.79
N GLU A 25 -2.57 -10.94 4.03
CA GLU A 25 -2.89 -10.01 5.11
C GLU A 25 -1.75 -9.03 5.41
N ARG A 26 -0.50 -9.51 5.44
CA ARG A 26 0.65 -8.64 5.66
C ARG A 26 0.74 -7.58 4.57
N ASN A 27 0.57 -7.97 3.31
CA ASN A 27 0.65 -7.05 2.18
C ASN A 27 -0.49 -6.04 2.22
N ARG A 28 -1.70 -6.45 2.63
CA ARG A 28 -2.81 -5.52 2.83
C ARG A 28 -2.46 -4.44 3.86
N ARG A 29 -1.85 -4.82 4.97
CA ARG A 29 -1.44 -3.88 6.02
C ARG A 29 -0.39 -2.91 5.51
N ILE A 30 0.61 -3.41 4.79
CA ILE A 30 1.66 -2.57 4.19
C ILE A 30 1.03 -1.53 3.25
N LEU A 31 0.14 -1.97 2.37
CA LEU A 31 -0.51 -1.09 1.41
C LEU A 31 -1.40 -0.05 2.07
N LYS A 32 -2.17 -0.44 3.08
CA LYS A 32 -3.01 0.52 3.81
C LYS A 32 -2.16 1.57 4.49
N ARG A 33 -1.07 1.16 5.13
CA ARG A 33 -0.14 2.11 5.75
C ARG A 33 0.47 3.05 4.73
N ARG A 34 0.85 2.53 3.56
CA ARG A 34 1.48 3.33 2.52
C ARG A 34 0.50 4.27 1.82
N LEU A 35 -0.64 3.75 1.38
CA LEU A 35 -1.58 4.50 0.54
C LEU A 35 -2.56 5.36 1.35
N CYS A 36 -2.96 4.90 2.52
CA CYS A 36 -3.93 5.62 3.34
C CYS A 36 -3.27 6.54 4.37
N ASP A 37 -2.20 6.06 5.02
CA ASP A 37 -1.52 6.82 6.09
C ASP A 37 -0.30 7.59 5.60
N GLY A 38 0.18 7.31 4.40
CA GLY A 38 1.36 7.99 3.84
C GLY A 38 2.67 7.58 4.49
N ALA A 39 2.76 6.39 5.08
CA ALA A 39 3.98 5.90 5.72
C ALA A 39 5.13 5.79 4.72
N THR A 40 6.35 6.12 5.16
CA THR A 40 7.54 5.98 4.32
C THR A 40 7.94 4.51 4.18
N PHE A 41 8.73 4.22 3.15
CA PHE A 41 9.24 2.85 2.96
C PHE A 41 10.13 2.43 4.13
N GLU A 42 10.91 3.37 4.67
CA GLU A 42 11.77 3.12 5.83
C GLU A 42 10.94 2.77 7.07
N ALA A 43 9.88 3.50 7.32
CA ALA A 43 8.98 3.23 8.44
C ALA A 43 8.33 1.84 8.30
N LEU A 44 7.88 1.50 7.10
CA LEU A 44 7.29 0.20 6.82
C LEU A 44 8.31 -0.93 6.97
N SER A 45 9.55 -0.70 6.53
CA SER A 45 10.64 -1.64 6.70
C SER A 45 10.84 -2.01 8.17
N GLU A 46 10.89 -1.03 9.05
CA GLU A 46 11.04 -1.24 10.48
C GLU A 46 9.81 -1.91 11.10
N GLU A 47 8.62 -1.45 10.72
CA GLU A 47 7.36 -1.94 11.28
C GLU A 47 7.14 -3.42 10.94
N PHE A 48 7.45 -3.84 9.74
CA PHE A 48 7.19 -5.21 9.27
C PHE A 48 8.43 -6.11 9.26
N GLY A 49 9.59 -5.59 9.62
CA GLY A 49 10.83 -6.39 9.66
C GLY A 49 11.30 -6.85 8.29
N LEU A 50 11.06 -6.05 7.26
CA LEU A 50 11.48 -6.34 5.89
C LEU A 50 12.43 -5.25 5.41
N SER A 51 13.23 -5.56 4.38
CA SER A 51 14.08 -4.54 3.77
C SER A 51 13.26 -3.50 3.04
N VAL A 52 13.80 -2.29 2.90
CA VAL A 52 13.15 -1.23 2.10
C VAL A 52 12.90 -1.70 0.68
N ARG A 53 13.86 -2.42 0.09
CA ARG A 53 13.72 -2.98 -1.26
C ARG A 53 12.53 -3.93 -1.35
N ARG A 54 12.35 -4.79 -0.36
CA ARG A 54 11.23 -5.73 -0.32
C ARG A 54 9.90 -5.01 -0.18
N ILE A 55 9.85 -4.00 0.67
CA ILE A 55 8.65 -3.16 0.84
C ILE A 55 8.28 -2.50 -0.49
N LYS A 56 9.24 -1.90 -1.17
CA LYS A 56 9.00 -1.27 -2.48
C LYS A 56 8.44 -2.27 -3.48
N GLN A 57 9.00 -3.47 -3.54
CA GLN A 57 8.54 -4.51 -4.46
C GLN A 57 7.08 -4.89 -4.18
N ILE A 58 6.74 -5.08 -2.91
CA ILE A 58 5.37 -5.42 -2.50
C ILE A 58 4.40 -4.31 -2.92
N VAL A 59 4.75 -3.06 -2.66
CA VAL A 59 3.90 -1.92 -2.98
C VAL A 59 3.71 -1.77 -4.48
N TYR A 60 4.78 -1.87 -5.26
CA TYR A 60 4.68 -1.71 -6.72
C TYR A 60 3.93 -2.86 -7.38
N ASP A 61 4.15 -4.10 -6.94
CA ASP A 61 3.43 -5.25 -7.48
C ASP A 61 1.92 -5.13 -7.20
N ALA A 62 1.57 -4.73 -5.99
CA ALA A 62 0.19 -4.55 -5.60
C ALA A 62 -0.46 -3.37 -6.31
N ASP A 63 0.28 -2.27 -6.49
CA ASP A 63 -0.19 -1.11 -7.23
C ASP A 63 -0.60 -1.52 -8.65
N GLY A 64 0.21 -2.34 -9.31
CA GLY A 64 -0.12 -2.89 -10.61
C GLY A 64 -1.40 -3.73 -10.58
N SER A 65 -1.57 -4.57 -9.57
CA SER A 65 -2.77 -5.40 -9.42
C SER A 65 -4.03 -4.57 -9.18
N LEU A 66 -3.92 -3.47 -8.45
CA LEU A 66 -5.07 -2.63 -8.10
C LEU A 66 -5.51 -1.72 -9.24
N PHE A 67 -4.57 -1.17 -10.00
CA PHE A 67 -4.85 -0.04 -10.90
C PHE A 67 -4.43 -0.23 -12.35
N MET A 68 -3.74 -1.31 -12.68
CA MET A 68 -3.18 -1.55 -14.01
C MET A 68 -3.85 -2.76 -14.68
N HIS A 69 -5.13 -2.71 -14.86
CA HIS A 69 -5.87 -3.80 -15.52
C HIS A 69 -5.94 -3.60 -17.01
#